data_6ee75d6e0f1613c7667455581cfdff73
#
_entry.id   6ee75d6e0f1613c7667455581cfdff73
#
_cell.length_a   1.000
_cell.length_b   1.000
_cell.length_c   1.000
_cell.angle_alpha   90.00
_cell.angle_beta   90.00
_cell.angle_gamma   90.00
#
_symmetry.space_group_name_H-M   'P 1'
#
loop_
_entity.id
_entity.type
_entity.pdbx_description
1 polymer ?
#
loop_
_entity_poly.entity_id
_entity_poly.type
_entity_poly.pdbx_seq_one_letter_code
_entity_poly.pdbx_strand_id
1 'polypeptide(L)'
;YNFCTNRKPDRQNIRILDAGCGTGSGTDYLIHLNPEAEIVAIDISEKALEVAQERCQKSGVIARHTKSLEFQQMKLEDAVNLSGEFDFINCVGVLHHLPDPVKGIQAIASKLAPGGLLHIFVYAELGRKEISLMQKAIALLQGDKKGDYRDGVKVGRQIFASLPENNPIVKQDKERW
;
A
#
# COMPACT_ATOMS: atom_id res chain seq x y z
N TYR A 1 0.89 -17.48 6.36
CA TYR A 1 0.81 -18.51 5.32
C TYR A 1 0.39 -19.86 5.91
N ASN A 2 1.13 -20.40 6.84
CA ASN A 2 0.87 -21.71 7.45
C ASN A 2 -0.52 -21.83 8.08
N PHE A 3 -0.97 -20.79 8.77
CA PHE A 3 -2.29 -20.74 9.39
C PHE A 3 -3.42 -20.83 8.35
N CYS A 4 -3.27 -20.11 7.23
CA CYS A 4 -4.29 -20.08 6.19
C CYS A 4 -4.30 -21.32 5.30
N THR A 5 -3.16 -21.96 5.09
CA THR A 5 -3.03 -23.10 4.17
C THR A 5 -3.05 -24.45 4.85
N ASN A 6 -2.99 -24.47 6.19
CA ASN A 6 -2.82 -25.70 7.00
C ASN A 6 -1.66 -26.60 6.50
N ARG A 7 -0.68 -26.00 5.84
CA ARG A 7 0.50 -26.67 5.32
C ARG A 7 1.73 -26.19 6.10
N LYS A 8 2.59 -27.12 6.49
CA LYS A 8 3.94 -26.76 6.94
C LYS A 8 4.67 -26.19 5.72
N PRO A 9 5.50 -25.14 5.89
CA PRO A 9 6.26 -24.57 4.78
C PRO A 9 7.34 -25.58 4.38
N ASP A 10 7.00 -26.41 3.42
CA ASP A 10 7.98 -27.31 2.77
C ASP A 10 8.65 -26.60 1.57
N ARG A 11 8.35 -25.28 1.41
CA ARG A 11 8.86 -24.47 0.32
C ARG A 11 10.01 -23.61 0.80
N GLN A 12 11.21 -24.05 0.53
CA GLN A 12 12.45 -23.29 0.73
C GLN A 12 12.61 -22.08 -0.23
N ASN A 13 11.73 -21.90 -1.21
CA ASN A 13 11.80 -20.87 -2.23
C ASN A 13 10.43 -20.20 -2.45
N ILE A 14 9.99 -19.44 -1.47
CA ILE A 14 8.74 -18.65 -1.60
C ILE A 14 9.02 -17.41 -2.45
N ARG A 15 8.13 -17.12 -3.40
CA ARG A 15 8.14 -15.84 -4.14
C ARG A 15 7.06 -14.92 -3.59
N ILE A 16 7.45 -13.70 -3.28
CA ILE A 16 6.58 -12.68 -2.67
C ILE A 16 6.50 -11.46 -3.58
N LEU A 17 5.30 -10.96 -3.83
CA LEU A 17 5.06 -9.65 -4.44
C LEU A 17 4.58 -8.67 -3.36
N ASP A 18 5.30 -7.57 -3.18
CA ASP A 18 4.83 -6.41 -2.42
C ASP A 18 4.26 -5.38 -3.40
N ALA A 19 2.95 -5.41 -3.59
CA ALA A 19 2.22 -4.68 -4.62
C ALA A 19 1.78 -3.29 -4.11
N GLY A 20 2.52 -2.25 -4.50
CA GLY A 20 2.39 -0.90 -3.99
C GLY A 20 3.18 -0.73 -2.68
N CYS A 21 4.46 -1.04 -2.72
CA CYS A 21 5.33 -1.09 -1.54
C CYS A 21 5.58 0.28 -0.88
N GLY A 22 5.27 1.38 -1.57
CA GLY A 22 5.51 2.74 -1.08
C GLY A 22 6.96 2.95 -0.66
N THR A 23 7.17 3.45 0.56
CA THR A 23 8.50 3.68 1.12
C THR A 23 9.13 2.45 1.80
N GLY A 24 8.62 1.25 1.51
CA GLY A 24 9.26 -0.02 1.83
C GLY A 24 9.08 -0.53 3.25
N SER A 25 8.15 0.02 4.05
CA SER A 25 7.91 -0.49 5.41
C SER A 25 7.38 -1.94 5.40
N GLY A 26 6.48 -2.25 4.47
CA GLY A 26 5.98 -3.61 4.25
C GLY A 26 7.07 -4.53 3.74
N THR A 27 7.83 -4.07 2.76
CA THR A 27 8.93 -4.83 2.16
C THR A 27 9.99 -5.22 3.20
N ASP A 28 10.42 -4.26 4.03
CA ASP A 28 11.38 -4.50 5.12
C ASP A 28 10.88 -5.59 6.08
N TYR A 29 9.61 -5.52 6.46
CA TYR A 29 8.98 -6.52 7.32
C TYR A 29 8.86 -7.89 6.64
N LEU A 30 8.50 -7.93 5.35
CA LEU A 30 8.42 -9.17 4.57
C LEU A 30 9.77 -9.88 4.47
N ILE A 31 10.85 -9.12 4.23
CA ILE A 31 12.23 -9.65 4.22
C ILE A 31 12.60 -10.22 5.58
N HIS A 32 12.30 -9.47 6.66
CA HIS A 32 12.63 -9.88 8.01
C HIS A 32 11.98 -11.22 8.39
N LEU A 33 10.71 -11.42 7.98
CA LEU A 33 9.98 -12.65 8.25
C LEU A 33 10.33 -13.81 7.31
N ASN A 34 10.85 -13.51 6.12
CA ASN A 34 11.10 -14.49 5.07
C ASN A 34 12.47 -14.25 4.41
N PRO A 35 13.56 -14.47 5.14
CA PRO A 35 14.91 -14.14 4.66
C PRO A 35 15.34 -14.95 3.44
N GLU A 36 14.68 -16.07 3.15
CA GLU A 36 14.96 -16.96 2.02
C GLU A 36 13.95 -16.83 0.86
N ALA A 37 13.04 -15.84 0.92
CA ALA A 37 12.08 -15.59 -0.15
C ALA A 37 12.69 -14.77 -1.29
N GLU A 38 12.26 -15.02 -2.52
CA GLU A 38 12.43 -14.06 -3.61
C GLU A 38 11.36 -12.98 -3.48
N ILE A 39 11.76 -11.71 -3.42
CA ILE A 39 10.82 -10.60 -3.21
C ILE A 39 10.90 -9.64 -4.38
N VAL A 40 9.76 -9.34 -4.98
CA VAL A 40 9.57 -8.27 -5.95
C VAL A 40 8.68 -7.22 -5.30
N ALA A 41 9.17 -5.99 -5.24
CA ALA A 41 8.44 -4.85 -4.69
C ALA A 41 8.15 -3.85 -5.82
N ILE A 42 6.89 -3.53 -6.05
CA ILE A 42 6.48 -2.59 -7.10
C ILE A 42 5.80 -1.37 -6.50
N ASP A 43 6.05 -0.20 -7.10
CA ASP A 43 5.33 1.04 -6.82
C ASP A 43 5.34 1.93 -8.06
N ILE A 44 4.33 2.80 -8.18
CA ILE A 44 4.26 3.77 -9.29
C ILE A 44 5.26 4.93 -9.12
N SER A 45 5.64 5.21 -7.88
CA SER A 45 6.51 6.33 -7.51
C SER A 45 7.97 5.90 -7.43
N GLU A 46 8.78 6.34 -8.38
CA GLU A 46 10.23 6.15 -8.37
C GLU A 46 10.86 6.65 -7.07
N LYS A 47 10.43 7.83 -6.61
CA LYS A 47 10.93 8.40 -5.36
C LYS A 47 10.58 7.58 -4.12
N ALA A 48 9.42 6.92 -4.11
CA ALA A 48 9.05 6.01 -3.02
C ALA A 48 9.96 4.77 -3.02
N LEU A 49 10.26 4.24 -4.22
CA LEU A 49 11.18 3.10 -4.38
C LEU A 49 12.61 3.43 -3.93
N GLU A 50 13.13 4.63 -4.22
CA GLU A 50 14.42 5.07 -3.70
C GLU A 50 14.46 5.03 -2.17
N VAL A 51 13.42 5.58 -1.52
CA VAL A 51 13.30 5.55 -0.06
C VAL A 51 13.16 4.11 0.46
N ALA A 52 12.43 3.24 -0.25
CA ALA A 52 12.27 1.83 0.11
C ALA A 52 13.62 1.09 0.08
N GLN A 53 14.41 1.30 -0.97
CA GLN A 53 15.75 0.73 -1.09
C GLN A 53 16.67 1.19 0.04
N GLU A 54 16.71 2.51 0.32
CA GLU A 54 17.49 3.06 1.42
C GLU A 54 17.06 2.48 2.77
N ARG A 55 15.75 2.33 3.01
CA ARG A 55 15.21 1.74 4.23
C ARG A 55 15.73 0.32 4.42
N CYS A 56 15.54 -0.53 3.43
CA CYS A 56 15.98 -1.93 3.49
C CYS A 56 17.50 -2.07 3.66
N GLN A 57 18.30 -1.14 3.11
CA GLN A 57 19.74 -1.09 3.34
C GLN A 57 20.08 -0.69 4.80
N LYS A 58 19.46 0.38 5.29
CA LYS A 58 19.74 0.92 6.63
C LYS A 58 19.28 0.00 7.76
N SER A 59 18.18 -0.72 7.57
CA SER A 59 17.68 -1.69 8.57
C SER A 59 18.54 -2.94 8.70
N GLY A 60 19.46 -3.16 7.73
CA GLY A 60 20.34 -4.32 7.70
C GLY A 60 19.64 -5.64 7.35
N VAL A 61 18.36 -5.62 6.93
CA VAL A 61 17.65 -6.83 6.54
C VAL A 61 18.24 -7.45 5.27
N ILE A 62 18.76 -6.64 4.35
CA ILE A 62 19.39 -7.10 3.10
C ILE A 62 20.62 -7.99 3.41
N ALA A 63 21.39 -7.68 4.44
CA ALA A 63 22.55 -8.50 4.85
C ALA A 63 22.18 -9.93 5.31
N ARG A 64 20.91 -10.13 5.70
CA ARG A 64 20.38 -11.44 6.12
C ARG A 64 19.55 -12.10 5.03
N HIS A 65 19.24 -11.36 3.96
CA HIS A 65 18.45 -11.84 2.86
C HIS A 65 19.32 -12.65 1.88
N THR A 66 19.00 -13.91 1.71
CA THR A 66 19.83 -14.84 0.95
C THR A 66 19.40 -15.00 -0.51
N LYS A 67 18.26 -14.44 -0.86
CA LYS A 67 17.68 -14.51 -2.21
C LYS A 67 17.60 -13.13 -2.88
N SER A 68 16.88 -13.02 -3.98
CA SER A 68 16.74 -11.78 -4.72
C SER A 68 15.71 -10.85 -4.10
N LEU A 69 16.05 -9.57 -4.04
CA LEU A 69 15.15 -8.47 -3.76
C LEU A 69 15.20 -7.51 -4.93
N GLU A 70 14.08 -7.32 -5.58
CA GLU A 70 13.96 -6.46 -6.76
C GLU A 70 12.92 -5.37 -6.52
N PHE A 71 13.27 -4.13 -6.88
CA PHE A 71 12.35 -2.99 -6.86
C PHE A 71 12.08 -2.55 -8.30
N GLN A 72 10.81 -2.48 -8.69
CA GLN A 72 10.41 -2.10 -10.05
C GLN A 72 9.41 -0.95 -10.01
N GLN A 73 9.66 0.10 -10.79
CA GLN A 73 8.67 1.13 -11.02
C GLN A 73 7.58 0.60 -11.96
N MET A 74 6.37 0.44 -11.43
CA MET A 74 5.27 -0.18 -12.17
C MET A 74 3.93 0.27 -11.62
N LYS A 75 2.93 0.45 -12.50
CA LYS A 75 1.52 0.57 -12.09
C LYS A 75 1.01 -0.79 -11.66
N LEU A 76 0.06 -0.81 -10.72
CA LEU A 76 -0.50 -2.06 -10.23
C LEU A 76 -1.20 -2.87 -11.34
N GLU A 77 -1.86 -2.17 -12.27
CA GLU A 77 -2.56 -2.76 -13.41
C GLU A 77 -1.61 -3.46 -14.39
N ASP A 78 -0.34 -3.03 -14.41
CA ASP A 78 0.70 -3.60 -15.27
C ASP A 78 1.38 -4.83 -14.64
N ALA A 79 1.01 -5.22 -13.42
CA ALA A 79 1.56 -6.38 -12.74
C ALA A 79 1.39 -7.70 -13.53
N VAL A 80 0.44 -7.75 -14.45
CA VAL A 80 0.29 -8.87 -15.40
C VAL A 80 1.56 -9.18 -16.20
N ASN A 81 2.42 -8.19 -16.38
CA ASN A 81 3.68 -8.32 -17.13
C ASN A 81 4.84 -8.84 -16.28
N LEU A 82 4.68 -8.99 -14.97
CA LEU A 82 5.69 -9.59 -14.11
C LEU A 82 5.97 -11.03 -14.52
N SER A 83 7.23 -11.46 -14.44
CA SER A 83 7.60 -12.83 -14.73
C SER A 83 7.18 -13.80 -13.62
N GLY A 84 6.68 -14.97 -14.00
CA GLY A 84 6.32 -16.04 -13.08
C GLY A 84 5.10 -15.73 -12.21
N GLU A 85 4.88 -16.54 -11.19
CA GLU A 85 3.79 -16.46 -10.23
C GLU A 85 4.36 -16.26 -8.81
N PHE A 86 3.50 -15.80 -7.90
CA PHE A 86 3.87 -15.50 -6.51
C PHE A 86 3.07 -16.37 -5.53
N ASP A 87 3.75 -16.94 -4.54
CA ASP A 87 3.12 -17.71 -3.46
C ASP A 87 2.39 -16.80 -2.46
N PHE A 88 2.87 -15.57 -2.31
CA PHE A 88 2.26 -14.55 -1.48
C PHE A 88 2.28 -13.19 -2.16
N ILE A 89 1.13 -12.54 -2.20
CA ILE A 89 0.99 -11.17 -2.69
C ILE A 89 0.49 -10.29 -1.55
N ASN A 90 1.24 -9.25 -1.21
CA ASN A 90 0.90 -8.24 -0.23
C ASN A 90 0.45 -6.96 -0.93
N CYS A 91 -0.77 -6.50 -0.68
CA CYS A 91 -1.31 -5.26 -1.26
C CYS A 91 -2.03 -4.45 -0.18
N VAL A 92 -1.27 -3.65 0.55
CA VAL A 92 -1.73 -2.92 1.73
C VAL A 92 -1.80 -1.42 1.47
N GLY A 93 -3.01 -0.85 1.56
CA GLY A 93 -3.20 0.59 1.47
C GLY A 93 -3.12 1.16 0.05
N VAL A 94 -3.31 0.35 -1.00
CA VAL A 94 -3.08 0.72 -2.41
C VAL A 94 -4.38 0.81 -3.21
N LEU A 95 -5.18 -0.24 -3.22
CA LEU A 95 -6.31 -0.41 -4.15
C LEU A 95 -7.32 0.75 -4.12
N HIS A 96 -7.54 1.36 -2.96
CA HIS A 96 -8.46 2.48 -2.81
C HIS A 96 -7.93 3.81 -3.37
N HIS A 97 -6.70 3.85 -3.86
CA HIS A 97 -6.13 5.00 -4.58
C HIS A 97 -6.19 4.84 -6.09
N LEU A 98 -6.54 3.66 -6.60
CA LEU A 98 -6.64 3.41 -8.03
C LEU A 98 -7.92 4.00 -8.62
N PRO A 99 -7.88 4.52 -9.85
CA PRO A 99 -9.08 4.90 -10.59
C PRO A 99 -10.03 3.71 -10.81
N ASP A 100 -9.47 2.52 -11.04
CA ASP A 100 -10.19 1.26 -11.22
C ASP A 100 -9.58 0.17 -10.31
N PRO A 101 -10.07 0.05 -9.07
CA PRO A 101 -9.58 -0.97 -8.14
C PRO A 101 -9.78 -2.41 -8.62
N VAL A 102 -10.81 -2.64 -9.45
CA VAL A 102 -11.12 -3.97 -9.97
C VAL A 102 -10.03 -4.44 -10.94
N LYS A 103 -9.59 -3.57 -11.84
CA LYS A 103 -8.46 -3.88 -12.73
C LYS A 103 -7.19 -4.15 -11.94
N GLY A 104 -6.90 -3.34 -10.93
CA GLY A 104 -5.73 -3.52 -10.08
C GLY A 104 -5.72 -4.88 -9.38
N ILE A 105 -6.84 -5.26 -8.74
CA ILE A 105 -6.93 -6.55 -8.06
C ILE A 105 -6.86 -7.73 -9.03
N GLN A 106 -7.49 -7.62 -10.22
CA GLN A 106 -7.43 -8.66 -11.24
C GLN A 106 -5.99 -8.86 -11.75
N ALA A 107 -5.25 -7.77 -11.95
CA ALA A 107 -3.87 -7.82 -12.40
C ALA A 107 -2.97 -8.57 -11.41
N ILE A 108 -3.01 -8.20 -10.13
CA ILE A 108 -2.19 -8.90 -9.11
C ILE A 108 -2.68 -10.32 -8.85
N ALA A 109 -3.99 -10.55 -8.85
CA ALA A 109 -4.55 -11.89 -8.63
C ALA A 109 -4.16 -12.87 -9.76
N SER A 110 -4.01 -12.39 -11.00
CA SER A 110 -3.54 -13.21 -12.12
C SER A 110 -2.11 -13.74 -11.96
N LYS A 111 -1.35 -13.15 -11.04
CA LYS A 111 0.03 -13.54 -10.71
C LYS A 111 0.12 -14.44 -9.48
N LEU A 112 -1.01 -14.82 -8.91
CA LEU A 112 -1.04 -15.70 -7.73
C LEU A 112 -0.83 -17.16 -8.16
N ALA A 113 0.15 -17.80 -7.55
CA ALA A 113 0.40 -19.23 -7.77
C ALA A 113 -0.75 -20.08 -7.25
N PRO A 114 -0.99 -21.29 -7.82
CA PRO A 114 -1.98 -22.20 -7.28
C PRO A 114 -1.78 -22.51 -5.80
N GLY A 115 -2.78 -22.17 -4.97
CA GLY A 115 -2.71 -22.28 -3.51
C GLY A 115 -1.92 -21.16 -2.83
N GLY A 116 -1.57 -20.11 -3.55
CA GLY A 116 -0.98 -18.90 -3.02
C GLY A 116 -1.99 -18.05 -2.22
N LEU A 117 -1.49 -17.05 -1.51
CA LEU A 117 -2.29 -16.15 -0.68
C LEU A 117 -2.19 -14.71 -1.16
N LEU A 118 -3.32 -14.03 -1.23
CA LEU A 118 -3.43 -12.60 -1.50
C LEU A 118 -3.87 -11.88 -0.23
N HIS A 119 -2.99 -11.06 0.33
CA HIS A 119 -3.27 -10.19 1.47
C HIS A 119 -3.64 -8.79 0.97
N ILE A 120 -4.84 -8.34 1.31
CA ILE A 120 -5.34 -7.02 0.93
C ILE A 120 -5.76 -6.26 2.17
N PHE A 121 -5.37 -4.99 2.24
CA PHE A 121 -5.90 -4.04 3.19
C PHE A 121 -6.41 -2.80 2.46
N VAL A 122 -7.68 -2.48 2.69
CA VAL A 122 -8.34 -1.25 2.21
C VAL A 122 -9.07 -0.56 3.35
N TYR A 123 -9.30 0.73 3.19
CA TYR A 123 -10.06 1.48 4.18
C TYR A 123 -11.53 1.08 4.18
N ALA A 124 -12.08 0.84 5.36
CA ALA A 124 -13.52 0.63 5.53
C ALA A 124 -14.28 1.95 5.45
N GLU A 125 -15.37 1.99 4.71
CA GLU A 125 -16.21 3.18 4.53
C GLU A 125 -16.71 3.72 5.89
N LEU A 126 -17.21 2.83 6.76
CA LEU A 126 -17.72 3.20 8.08
C LEU A 126 -16.63 3.81 8.98
N GLY A 127 -15.41 3.30 8.93
CA GLY A 127 -14.28 3.81 9.72
C GLY A 127 -13.71 5.13 9.21
N ARG A 128 -14.20 5.66 8.08
CA ARG A 128 -13.74 6.92 7.48
C ARG A 128 -14.90 7.89 7.16
N LYS A 129 -16.02 7.70 7.83
CA LYS A 129 -17.24 8.51 7.60
C LYS A 129 -16.96 10.02 7.74
N GLU A 130 -16.25 10.43 8.78
CA GLU A 130 -15.91 11.83 9.03
C GLU A 130 -14.99 12.38 7.92
N ILE A 131 -14.00 11.59 7.49
CA ILE A 131 -13.09 11.97 6.39
C ILE A 131 -13.88 12.13 5.09
N SER A 132 -14.79 11.19 4.79
CA SER A 132 -15.64 11.25 3.59
C SER A 132 -16.57 12.47 3.60
N LEU A 133 -17.14 12.81 4.76
CA LEU A 133 -17.93 14.02 4.92
C LEU A 133 -17.09 15.28 4.72
N MET A 134 -15.88 15.33 5.25
CA MET A 134 -14.96 16.44 5.05
C MET A 134 -14.56 16.60 3.58
N GLN A 135 -14.25 15.51 2.90
CA GLN A 135 -13.95 15.53 1.45
C GLN A 135 -15.13 16.07 0.63
N LYS A 136 -16.35 15.65 0.96
CA LYS A 136 -17.58 16.18 0.32
C LYS A 136 -17.77 17.66 0.59
N ALA A 137 -17.55 18.11 1.84
CA ALA A 137 -17.65 19.52 2.20
C ALA A 137 -16.61 20.37 1.45
N ILE A 138 -15.35 19.91 1.37
CA ILE A 138 -14.30 20.58 0.60
C ILE A 138 -14.70 20.67 -0.87
N ALA A 139 -15.18 19.58 -1.47
CA ALA A 139 -15.60 19.55 -2.87
C ALA A 139 -16.77 20.51 -3.17
N LEU A 140 -17.70 20.67 -2.23
CA LEU A 140 -18.80 21.65 -2.35
C LEU A 140 -18.28 23.09 -2.29
N LEU A 141 -17.36 23.37 -1.36
CA LEU A 141 -16.78 24.71 -1.22
C LEU A 141 -15.85 25.11 -2.36
N GLN A 142 -15.23 24.14 -3.05
CA GLN A 142 -14.42 24.37 -4.23
C GLN A 142 -15.27 24.82 -5.45
N GLY A 143 -16.55 24.43 -5.51
CA GLY A 143 -17.41 24.75 -6.64
C GLY A 143 -16.82 24.32 -7.98
N ASP A 144 -16.61 25.27 -8.88
CA ASP A 144 -16.05 25.02 -10.23
C ASP A 144 -14.59 24.53 -10.21
N LYS A 145 -13.88 24.70 -9.09
CA LYS A 145 -12.51 24.20 -8.89
C LYS A 145 -12.46 22.78 -8.31
N LYS A 146 -13.59 22.11 -8.23
CA LYS A 146 -13.66 20.72 -7.76
C LYS A 146 -12.69 19.84 -8.55
N GLY A 147 -11.79 19.16 -7.81
CA GLY A 147 -10.72 18.34 -8.38
C GLY A 147 -9.36 19.05 -8.48
N ASP A 148 -9.28 20.36 -8.27
CA ASP A 148 -8.00 21.03 -8.05
C ASP A 148 -7.46 20.68 -6.66
N TYR A 149 -6.43 19.83 -6.64
CA TYR A 149 -5.81 19.37 -5.41
C TYR A 149 -5.24 20.51 -4.55
N ARG A 150 -4.62 21.52 -5.18
CA ARG A 150 -3.99 22.64 -4.44
C ARG A 150 -5.04 23.52 -3.77
N ASP A 151 -6.12 23.79 -4.49
CA ASP A 151 -7.25 24.53 -3.95
C ASP A 151 -7.94 23.71 -2.83
N GLY A 152 -8.15 22.42 -3.02
CA GLY A 152 -8.72 21.52 -2.03
C GLY A 152 -7.91 21.49 -0.72
N VAL A 153 -6.59 21.45 -0.79
CA VAL A 153 -5.71 21.53 0.39
C VAL A 153 -5.87 22.88 1.11
N LYS A 154 -5.94 23.99 0.38
CA LYS A 154 -6.14 25.32 0.96
C LYS A 154 -7.48 25.42 1.69
N VAL A 155 -8.57 25.02 1.03
CA VAL A 155 -9.92 24.99 1.61
C VAL A 155 -9.95 24.07 2.85
N GLY A 156 -9.38 22.87 2.75
CA GLY A 156 -9.30 21.93 3.86
C GLY A 156 -8.60 22.51 5.09
N ARG A 157 -7.46 23.15 4.91
CA ARG A 157 -6.73 23.83 6.00
C ARG A 157 -7.54 24.92 6.66
N GLN A 158 -8.29 25.72 5.90
CA GLN A 158 -9.17 26.77 6.43
C GLN A 158 -10.31 26.17 7.25
N ILE A 159 -10.93 25.08 6.78
CA ILE A 159 -11.96 24.37 7.52
C ILE A 159 -11.38 23.87 8.84
N PHE A 160 -10.26 23.11 8.81
CA PHE A 160 -9.66 22.58 10.04
C PHE A 160 -9.31 23.68 11.05
N ALA A 161 -8.79 24.82 10.59
CA ALA A 161 -8.48 25.94 11.47
C ALA A 161 -9.73 26.59 12.10
N SER A 162 -10.91 26.43 11.48
CA SER A 162 -12.19 26.98 12.00
C SER A 162 -12.96 25.99 12.87
N LEU A 163 -12.58 24.70 12.92
CA LEU A 163 -13.26 23.71 13.73
C LEU A 163 -12.97 23.91 15.22
N PRO A 164 -13.98 23.73 16.09
CA PRO A 164 -13.80 23.75 17.53
C PRO A 164 -12.84 22.64 17.98
N GLU A 165 -12.06 22.88 19.04
CA GLU A 165 -11.11 21.88 19.57
C GLU A 165 -11.76 20.57 20.03
N ASN A 166 -13.03 20.61 20.44
CA ASN A 166 -13.79 19.43 20.84
C ASN A 166 -14.38 18.63 19.65
N ASN A 167 -14.16 19.08 18.41
CA ASN A 167 -14.62 18.36 17.22
C ASN A 167 -13.91 17.00 17.14
N PRO A 168 -14.64 15.89 16.89
CA PRO A 168 -14.05 14.55 16.84
C PRO A 168 -12.90 14.40 15.85
N ILE A 169 -12.98 15.07 14.71
CA ILE A 169 -11.93 15.04 13.67
C ILE A 169 -10.63 15.68 14.19
N VAL A 170 -10.75 16.83 14.87
CA VAL A 170 -9.59 17.54 15.46
C VAL A 170 -8.96 16.74 16.60
N LYS A 171 -9.77 16.08 17.41
CA LYS A 171 -9.27 15.20 18.49
C LYS A 171 -8.49 14.01 17.95
N GLN A 172 -9.03 13.33 16.94
CA GLN A 172 -8.35 12.17 16.33
C GLN A 172 -6.99 12.54 15.71
N ASP A 173 -6.87 13.73 15.16
CA ASP A 173 -5.61 14.20 14.58
C ASP A 173 -4.55 14.47 15.67
N LYS A 174 -4.95 15.09 16.78
CA LYS A 174 -4.07 15.33 17.94
C LYS A 174 -3.60 14.06 18.65
N GLU A 175 -4.36 12.96 18.58
CA GLU A 175 -4.00 11.67 19.18
C GLU A 175 -3.10 10.80 18.27
N ARG A 176 -2.98 11.12 16.99
CA ARG A 176 -2.20 10.34 16.00
C ARG A 176 -0.79 10.86 15.76
N TRP A 177 -0.47 12.07 16.18
CA TRP A 177 0.82 12.77 16.01
C TRP A 177 1.32 13.32 17.36
#